data_e746fc183cc9d4f3ab7df8b09f91efc2
#
_entry.id   e746fc183cc9d4f3ab7df8b09f91efc2
#
_cell.length_a   1.000
_cell.length_b   1.000
_cell.length_c   1.000
_cell.angle_alpha   90.00
_cell.angle_beta   90.00
_cell.angle_gamma   90.00
#
_symmetry.space_group_name_H-M   'P 1'
#
loop_
_entity.id
_entity.type
_entity.pdbx_description
1 polymer ?
#
loop_
_entity_poly.entity_id
_entity_poly.type
_entity_poly.pdbx_seq_one_letter_code
_entity_poly.pdbx_strand_id
1 'polypeptide(L)' 'MIRSDMTILDILCDHQETQEVFRRYDDVIGECVMCNHMFETLEEFCSRYGLDSTRLTAELQAAENN' A
#
# COMPACT_ATOMS: atom_id res chain seq x y z
N MET A 1 -3.07 -11.71 6.74
CA MET A 1 -1.77 -11.06 6.90
C MET A 1 -1.33 -10.40 5.58
N ILE A 2 -0.87 -9.17 5.66
CA ILE A 2 -0.45 -8.42 4.47
C ILE A 2 1.01 -8.70 4.16
N ARG A 3 1.32 -8.98 2.89
CA ARG A 3 2.68 -9.26 2.44
C ARG A 3 3.05 -8.33 1.30
N SER A 4 4.35 -8.10 1.13
CA SER A 4 4.85 -7.19 0.10
C SER A 4 4.69 -7.72 -1.32
N ASP A 5 4.44 -9.02 -1.50
CA ASP A 5 4.19 -9.61 -2.81
C ASP A 5 2.71 -9.58 -3.22
N MET A 6 1.85 -9.03 -2.38
CA MET A 6 0.44 -8.82 -2.71
C MET A 6 0.27 -7.53 -3.49
N THR A 7 -0.70 -7.51 -4.42
CA THR A 7 -1.03 -6.27 -5.12
C THR A 7 -1.80 -5.35 -4.20
N ILE A 8 -1.75 -4.06 -4.51
CA ILE A 8 -2.52 -3.07 -3.75
C ILE A 8 -4.01 -3.40 -3.82
N LEU A 9 -4.50 -3.84 -4.99
CA LEU A 9 -5.89 -4.24 -5.15
C LEU A 9 -6.28 -5.37 -4.20
N ASP A 10 -5.45 -6.41 -4.11
CA ASP A 10 -5.71 -7.54 -3.22
C ASP A 10 -5.79 -7.10 -1.76
N ILE A 11 -4.89 -6.22 -1.36
CA ILE A 11 -4.87 -5.70 0.01
C ILE A 11 -6.14 -4.92 0.31
N LEU A 12 -6.56 -4.06 -0.63
CA LEU A 12 -7.77 -3.25 -0.45
C LEU A 12 -9.03 -4.12 -0.41
N CYS A 13 -9.08 -5.17 -1.23
CA CYS A 13 -10.24 -6.07 -1.24
C CYS A 13 -10.37 -6.84 0.07
N ASP A 14 -9.26 -7.27 0.65
CA ASP A 14 -9.26 -8.04 1.88
C ASP A 14 -9.33 -7.16 3.13
N HIS A 15 -8.79 -5.94 3.06
CA HIS A 15 -8.67 -5.05 4.22
C HIS A 15 -8.97 -3.61 3.82
N GLN A 16 -10.27 -3.27 3.77
CA GLN A 16 -10.71 -1.94 3.33
C GLN A 16 -10.16 -0.81 4.20
N GLU A 17 -9.89 -1.08 5.46
CA GLU A 17 -9.35 -0.10 6.40
C GLU A 17 -7.96 0.40 5.99
N THR A 18 -7.26 -0.33 5.12
CA THR A 18 -5.94 0.10 4.63
C THR A 18 -6.02 1.29 3.66
N GLN A 19 -7.21 1.64 3.19
CA GLN A 19 -7.40 2.80 2.32
C GLN A 19 -6.76 4.06 2.88
N GLU A 20 -6.89 4.30 4.18
CA GLU A 20 -6.35 5.50 4.80
C GLU A 20 -4.83 5.57 4.70
N VAL A 21 -4.17 4.41 4.82
CA VAL A 21 -2.72 4.35 4.68
C VAL A 21 -2.32 4.75 3.26
N PHE A 22 -2.98 4.18 2.26
CA PHE A 22 -2.66 4.51 0.87
C PHE A 22 -2.94 5.98 0.54
N ARG A 23 -4.00 6.57 1.12
CA ARG A 23 -4.28 7.98 0.92
C ARG A 23 -3.18 8.89 1.47
N ARG A 24 -2.57 8.51 2.59
CA ARG A 24 -1.43 9.26 3.13
C ARG A 24 -0.25 9.23 2.17
N TYR A 25 -0.08 8.12 1.47
CA TYR A 25 1.02 8.00 0.50
C TYR A 25 0.76 8.77 -0.80
N ASP A 26 -0.48 9.16 -1.08
CA ASP A 26 -0.78 10.05 -2.20
C ASP A 26 0.07 11.31 -2.13
N ASP A 27 0.16 11.89 -0.94
CA ASP A 27 0.97 13.10 -0.73
C ASP A 27 2.47 12.81 -0.83
N VAL A 28 2.89 11.62 -0.42
CA VAL A 28 4.30 11.23 -0.46
C VAL A 28 4.79 11.10 -1.89
N ILE A 29 4.00 10.47 -2.76
CA ILE A 29 4.43 10.23 -4.15
C ILE A 29 3.93 11.29 -5.13
N GLY A 30 3.02 12.16 -4.70
CA GLY A 30 2.48 13.24 -5.53
C GLY A 30 1.44 12.79 -6.54
N GLU A 31 0.82 11.62 -6.35
CA GLU A 31 -0.26 11.16 -7.22
C GLU A 31 -1.14 10.17 -6.49
N CYS A 32 -2.25 9.79 -7.10
CA CYS A 32 -3.22 8.87 -6.50
C CYS A 32 -2.70 7.43 -6.58
N VAL A 33 -2.39 6.84 -5.42
CA VAL A 33 -1.91 5.45 -5.33
C VAL A 33 -2.98 4.49 -5.85
N MET A 34 -4.20 4.62 -5.34
CA MET A 34 -5.28 3.70 -5.69
C MET A 34 -5.79 3.88 -7.11
N CYS A 35 -5.60 5.07 -7.70
CA CYS A 35 -6.02 5.33 -9.08
C CYS A 35 -5.06 4.70 -10.10
N ASN A 36 -3.77 4.67 -9.79
CA ASN A 36 -2.74 4.38 -10.78
C ASN A 36 -1.93 3.12 -10.51
N HIS A 37 -1.98 2.57 -9.29
CA HIS A 37 -1.06 1.50 -8.89
C HIS A 37 -1.74 0.26 -8.30
N MET A 38 -3.03 0.07 -8.59
CA MET A 38 -3.82 -1.02 -8.02
C MET A 38 -3.27 -2.41 -8.36
N PHE A 39 -2.68 -2.55 -9.54
CA PHE A 39 -2.23 -3.86 -10.01
C PHE A 39 -0.76 -4.13 -9.74
N GLU A 40 -0.07 -3.19 -9.10
CA GLU A 40 1.32 -3.38 -8.70
C GLU A 40 1.37 -4.03 -7.32
N THR A 41 2.40 -4.85 -7.08
CA THR A 41 2.64 -5.36 -5.73
C THR A 41 3.22 -4.24 -4.87
N LEU A 42 3.19 -4.41 -3.55
CA LEU A 42 3.80 -3.43 -2.66
C LEU A 42 5.28 -3.26 -2.97
N GLU A 43 5.98 -4.37 -3.26
CA GLU A 43 7.39 -4.31 -3.60
C GLU A 43 7.64 -3.48 -4.86
N GLU A 44 6.85 -3.71 -5.90
CA GLU A 44 6.97 -2.96 -7.15
C GLU A 44 6.68 -1.48 -6.94
N PHE A 45 5.62 -1.18 -6.22
CA PHE A 45 5.25 0.19 -5.91
C PHE A 45 6.35 0.91 -5.13
N CYS A 46 6.84 0.28 -4.06
CA CYS A 46 7.87 0.87 -3.23
C CYS A 46 9.18 1.05 -3.99
N SER A 47 9.53 0.07 -4.81
CA SER A 47 10.74 0.16 -5.64
C SER A 47 10.68 1.33 -6.61
N ARG A 48 9.52 1.55 -7.20
CA ARG A 48 9.32 2.66 -8.16
C ARG A 48 9.56 4.02 -7.53
N TYR A 49 9.14 4.20 -6.28
CA TYR A 49 9.20 5.51 -5.61
C TYR A 49 10.29 5.60 -4.54
N GLY A 50 11.15 4.58 -4.44
CA GLY A 50 12.21 4.60 -3.44
C GLY A 50 11.71 4.52 -2.01
N LEU A 51 10.59 3.84 -1.78
CA LEU A 51 9.99 3.70 -0.46
C LEU A 51 10.44 2.40 0.20
N ASP A 52 10.38 2.36 1.53
CA ASP A 52 10.70 1.17 2.31
C ASP A 52 9.46 0.26 2.38
N SER A 53 9.51 -0.88 1.68
CA SER A 53 8.39 -1.82 1.64
C SER A 53 8.11 -2.45 2.99
N THR A 54 9.13 -2.66 3.82
CA THR A 54 8.95 -3.21 5.15
C THR A 54 8.14 -2.24 6.02
N ARG A 55 8.47 -0.96 5.94
CA ARG A 55 7.75 0.06 6.69
C ARG A 55 6.30 0.19 6.23
N LEU A 56 6.07 0.22 4.92
CA LEU A 56 4.71 0.33 4.40
C LEU A 56 3.88 -0.90 4.79
N THR A 57 4.46 -2.09 4.68
CA THR A 57 3.78 -3.32 5.08
C THR A 57 3.41 -3.28 6.56
N ALA A 58 4.31 -2.81 7.41
CA ALA A 58 4.04 -2.68 8.85
C ALA A 58 2.89 -1.70 9.12
N GLU A 59 2.86 -0.58 8.41
CA GLU A 59 1.79 0.39 8.56
C GLU A 59 0.43 -0.19 8.14
N LEU A 60 0.42 -0.95 7.05
CA LEU A 60 -0.80 -1.60 6.58
C LEU A 60 -1.27 -2.67 7.56
N GLN A 61 -0.35 -3.45 8.12
CA GLN A 61 -0.70 -4.45 9.13
C GLN A 61 -1.24 -3.81 10.40
N ALA A 62 -0.70 -2.67 10.80
CA ALA A 62 -1.22 -1.93 11.94
C ALA A 62 -2.66 -1.47 11.68
N ALA A 63 -2.97 -1.05 10.47
CA ALA A 63 -4.31 -0.64 10.10
C ALA A 63 -5.29 -1.82 10.11
N GLU A 64 -4.86 -3.00 9.64
CA GLU A 64 -5.75 -4.17 9.61
C GLU A 64 -6.10 -4.66 11.00
N ASN A 65 -5.26 -4.38 12.01
CA ASN A 65 -5.46 -4.82 13.37
C ASN A 65 -6.32 -3.85 14.20
N ASN A 66 -6.71 -2.75 13.63
CA ASN A 66 -7.60 -1.77 14.31
C ASN A 66 -9.07 -1.98 13.90
#